data_33c395a68165a14b52ff4174f066ed4a
#
_entry.id   33c395a68165a14b52ff4174f066ed4a
#
_cell.length_a   1.000
_cell.length_b   1.000
_cell.length_c   1.000
_cell.angle_alpha   90.00
_cell.angle_beta   90.00
_cell.angle_gamma   90.00
#
_symmetry.space_group_name_H-M   'P 1'
#
loop_
_entity.id
_entity.type
_entity.pdbx_description
1 polymer ?
#
loop_
_entity_poly.entity_id
_entity_poly.type
_entity_poly.pdbx_seq_one_letter_code
_entity_poly.pdbx_strand_id
1 'polypeptide(L)'
;MFSGIIEEDGTVVSYDGETLIVGANQVLNDLKISESIMVAGACLTVTELAEDGSTFTVETVPETRTRTNYGDLKSGDGVNLERALRQ
;
A
#
# COMPACT_ATOMS: atom_id res chain seq x y z
N MET A 1 -9.59 6.58 9.16
CA MET A 1 -10.68 5.58 9.22
C MET A 1 -10.85 4.90 7.87
N PHE A 2 -11.21 3.63 7.89
CA PHE A 2 -11.41 2.84 6.67
C PHE A 2 -12.81 2.26 6.66
N SER A 3 -13.39 2.16 5.46
CA SER A 3 -14.76 1.63 5.30
C SER A 3 -14.81 0.11 5.27
N GLY A 4 -13.69 -0.52 4.99
CA GLY A 4 -13.62 -1.95 4.75
C GLY A 4 -13.91 -2.34 3.30
N ILE A 5 -14.09 -1.35 2.42
CA ILE A 5 -14.36 -1.59 1.01
C ILE A 5 -13.06 -1.44 0.22
N ILE A 6 -12.67 -2.51 -0.47
CA ILE A 6 -11.47 -2.51 -1.30
C ILE A 6 -11.73 -1.66 -2.53
N GLU A 7 -10.87 -0.67 -2.76
CA GLU A 7 -11.01 0.26 -3.87
C GLU A 7 -10.32 -0.22 -5.15
N GLU A 8 -9.24 -0.98 -4.97
CA GLU A 8 -8.43 -1.39 -6.10
C GLU A 8 -7.56 -2.59 -5.72
N ASP A 9 -7.23 -3.42 -6.71
CA ASP A 9 -6.18 -4.42 -6.57
C ASP A 9 -4.90 -3.82 -7.13
N GLY A 10 -3.90 -3.64 -6.27
CA GLY A 10 -2.59 -3.20 -6.70
C GLY A 10 -1.66 -4.37 -6.97
N THR A 11 -0.49 -4.06 -7.49
CA THR A 11 0.53 -5.06 -7.78
C THR A 11 1.83 -4.71 -7.07
N VAL A 12 2.40 -5.66 -6.36
CA VAL A 12 3.70 -5.46 -5.71
C VAL A 12 4.76 -5.29 -6.79
N VAL A 13 5.47 -4.16 -6.75
CA VAL A 13 6.62 -3.91 -7.62
C VAL A 13 7.87 -4.48 -6.98
N SER A 14 8.07 -4.18 -5.69
CA SER A 14 9.19 -4.72 -4.93
C SER A 14 8.89 -4.69 -3.44
N TYR A 15 9.52 -5.57 -2.70
CA TYR A 15 9.42 -5.61 -1.24
C TYR A 15 10.71 -6.20 -0.68
N ASP A 16 11.41 -5.43 0.15
CA ASP A 16 12.69 -5.84 0.72
C ASP A 16 12.59 -6.27 2.19
N GLY A 17 11.38 -6.40 2.71
CA GLY A 17 11.14 -6.72 4.11
C GLY A 17 10.80 -5.51 4.96
N GLU A 18 11.04 -4.33 4.47
CA GLU A 18 10.70 -3.06 5.15
C GLU A 18 9.95 -2.13 4.22
N THR A 19 10.49 -1.88 3.03
CA THR A 19 9.94 -0.94 2.06
C THR A 19 9.17 -1.69 1.00
N LEU A 20 7.90 -1.34 0.84
CA LEU A 20 7.00 -1.95 -0.13
C LEU A 20 6.62 -0.91 -1.18
N ILE A 21 6.85 -1.23 -2.45
CA ILE A 21 6.46 -0.40 -3.58
C ILE A 21 5.32 -1.10 -4.32
N VAL A 22 4.21 -0.39 -4.50
CA VAL A 22 2.98 -0.95 -5.06
C VAL A 22 2.56 -0.15 -6.28
N GLY A 23 2.28 -0.85 -7.38
CA GLY A 23 1.69 -0.25 -8.56
C GLY A 23 0.18 -0.16 -8.42
N ALA A 24 -0.40 0.96 -8.84
CA ALA A 24 -1.83 1.20 -8.71
C ALA A 24 -2.28 2.25 -9.73
N ASN A 25 -3.59 2.51 -9.79
CA ASN A 25 -4.18 3.50 -10.68
C ASN A 25 -5.10 4.44 -9.93
N GLN A 26 -6.29 3.94 -9.53
CA GLN A 26 -7.33 4.78 -8.96
C GLN A 26 -6.93 5.41 -7.64
N VAL A 27 -6.33 4.63 -6.75
CA VAL A 27 -5.95 5.14 -5.43
C VAL A 27 -4.90 6.25 -5.53
N LEU A 28 -4.12 6.28 -6.63
CA LEU A 28 -3.08 7.28 -6.82
C LEU A 28 -3.62 8.65 -7.25
N ASN A 29 -4.89 8.74 -7.67
CA ASN A 29 -5.44 9.98 -8.18
C ASN A 29 -5.38 11.13 -7.16
N ASP A 30 -5.52 10.84 -5.88
CA ASP A 30 -5.44 11.88 -4.85
C ASP A 30 -4.72 11.41 -3.59
N LEU A 31 -3.94 10.35 -3.69
CA LEU A 31 -3.12 9.87 -2.58
C LEU A 31 -1.95 10.83 -2.36
N LYS A 32 -1.66 11.14 -1.10
CA LYS A 32 -0.58 12.07 -0.74
C LYS A 32 0.38 11.43 0.24
N ILE A 33 1.62 11.92 0.22
CA ILE A 33 2.64 11.52 1.21
C ILE A 33 2.09 11.84 2.60
N SER A 34 2.34 10.96 3.54
CA SER A 34 1.87 10.98 4.93
C SER A 34 0.46 10.47 5.14
N GLU A 35 -0.29 10.23 4.07
CA GLU A 35 -1.61 9.64 4.22
C GLU A 35 -1.51 8.15 4.52
N SER A 36 -2.54 7.61 5.16
CA SER A 36 -2.64 6.19 5.44
C SER A 36 -3.34 5.48 4.31
N ILE A 37 -2.86 4.29 3.98
CA ILE A 37 -3.51 3.41 3.01
C ILE A 37 -3.48 1.99 3.57
N MET A 38 -4.56 1.26 3.38
CA MET A 38 -4.61 -0.15 3.76
C MET A 38 -4.12 -0.98 2.58
N VAL A 39 -3.10 -1.80 2.84
CA VAL A 39 -2.49 -2.67 1.84
C VAL A 39 -2.55 -4.09 2.37
N ALA A 40 -3.29 -4.97 1.68
CA ALA A 40 -3.48 -6.36 2.09
C ALA A 40 -3.88 -6.48 3.57
N GLY A 41 -4.75 -5.58 4.03
CA GLY A 41 -5.30 -5.61 5.39
C GLY A 41 -4.47 -4.89 6.45
N ALA A 42 -3.32 -4.32 6.10
CA ALA A 42 -2.49 -3.56 7.05
C ALA A 42 -2.53 -2.07 6.72
N CYS A 43 -2.71 -1.24 7.75
CA CYS A 43 -2.72 0.21 7.59
C CYS A 43 -1.28 0.73 7.61
N LEU A 44 -0.85 1.35 6.52
CA LEU A 44 0.52 1.81 6.34
C LEU A 44 0.53 3.27 5.90
N THR A 45 1.65 3.94 6.14
CA THR A 45 1.81 5.36 5.79
C THR A 45 2.57 5.49 4.48
N VAL A 46 2.05 6.31 3.58
CA VAL A 46 2.71 6.59 2.30
C VAL A 46 3.93 7.47 2.54
N THR A 47 5.09 7.01 2.09
CA THR A 47 6.35 7.73 2.23
C THR A 47 6.81 8.38 0.93
N GLU A 48 6.44 7.81 -0.21
CA GLU A 48 6.83 8.35 -1.52
C GLU A 48 5.75 8.08 -2.55
N LEU A 49 5.72 8.93 -3.57
CA LEU A 49 4.87 8.76 -4.75
C LEU A 49 5.77 8.90 -5.98
N ALA A 50 5.61 7.99 -6.95
CA ALA A 50 6.39 8.08 -8.18
C ALA A 50 5.96 9.30 -9.01
N GLU A 51 6.91 9.93 -9.67
CA GLU A 51 6.63 11.10 -10.50
C GLU A 51 5.67 10.81 -11.65
N ASP A 52 5.74 9.60 -12.19
CA ASP A 52 4.86 9.19 -13.29
C ASP A 52 3.47 8.77 -12.84
N GLY A 53 3.21 8.78 -11.53
CA GLY A 53 1.89 8.45 -10.98
C GLY A 53 1.53 6.98 -11.04
N SER A 54 2.50 6.09 -11.20
CA SER A 54 2.22 4.66 -11.36
C SER A 54 2.39 3.83 -10.09
N THR A 55 3.14 4.33 -9.10
CA THR A 55 3.43 3.58 -7.88
C THR A 55 3.41 4.48 -6.65
N PHE A 56 3.22 3.85 -5.49
CA PHE A 56 3.45 4.50 -4.21
C PHE A 56 4.32 3.59 -3.34
N THR A 57 4.97 4.19 -2.34
CA THR A 57 5.85 3.48 -1.43
C THR A 57 5.33 3.60 -0.02
N VAL A 58 5.32 2.49 0.71
CA VAL A 58 4.99 2.45 2.13
C VAL A 58 6.07 1.70 2.89
N GLU A 59 6.24 2.06 4.16
CA GLU A 59 7.17 1.38 5.06
C GLU A 59 6.39 0.42 5.94
N THR A 60 6.94 -0.78 6.16
CA THR A 60 6.37 -1.75 7.07
C THR A 60 7.20 -1.82 8.34
N VAL A 61 6.56 -2.10 9.47
CA VAL A 61 7.24 -2.33 10.73
C VAL A 61 7.19 -3.83 11.07
N PRO A 62 8.08 -4.34 11.94
CA PRO A 62 8.09 -5.77 12.27
C PRO A 62 6.75 -6.32 12.70
N GLU A 63 5.94 -5.56 13.42
CA GLU A 63 4.61 -6.00 13.85
C GLU A 63 3.68 -6.24 12.67
N THR A 64 3.74 -5.39 11.66
CA THR A 64 2.96 -5.55 10.43
C THR A 64 3.33 -6.87 9.75
N ARG A 65 4.61 -7.16 9.67
CA ARG A 65 5.10 -8.38 9.01
C ARG A 65 4.67 -9.65 9.73
N THR A 66 4.56 -9.60 11.06
CA THR A 66 4.12 -10.76 11.84
C THR A 66 2.62 -10.99 11.79
N ARG A 67 1.84 -9.94 11.65
CA ARG A 67 0.37 -10.01 11.66
C ARG A 67 -0.27 -10.21 10.30
N THR A 68 0.53 -10.12 9.24
CA THR A 68 0.04 -10.22 7.87
C THR A 68 0.91 -11.23 7.12
N ASN A 69 0.51 -11.54 5.89
CA ASN A 69 1.30 -12.43 5.04
C ASN A 69 2.39 -11.67 4.27
N TYR A 70 2.82 -10.53 4.79
CA TYR A 70 3.80 -9.69 4.10
C TYR A 70 5.14 -10.40 3.87
N GLY A 71 5.51 -11.32 4.76
CA GLY A 71 6.74 -12.08 4.57
C GLY A 71 6.79 -12.88 3.28
N ASP A 72 5.62 -13.18 2.71
CA ASP A 72 5.50 -13.96 1.48
C ASP A 72 5.30 -13.10 0.24
N LEU A 73 5.23 -11.77 0.38
CA LEU A 73 5.00 -10.89 -0.75
C LEU A 73 6.19 -10.88 -1.70
N LYS A 74 5.89 -10.97 -2.97
CA LYS A 74 6.88 -10.97 -4.05
C LYS A 74 6.45 -10.02 -5.15
N SER A 75 7.41 -9.56 -5.93
CA SER A 75 7.14 -8.78 -7.12
C SER A 75 6.11 -9.51 -8.00
N GLY A 76 5.07 -8.80 -8.39
CA GLY A 76 3.98 -9.35 -9.21
C GLY A 76 2.77 -9.83 -8.43
N ASP A 77 2.86 -9.93 -7.10
CA ASP A 77 1.71 -10.34 -6.28
C ASP A 77 0.66 -9.24 -6.25
N GLY A 78 -0.61 -9.64 -6.25
CA GLY A 78 -1.73 -8.71 -6.09
C GLY A 78 -1.98 -8.39 -4.62
N VAL A 79 -2.32 -7.14 -4.33
CA VAL A 79 -2.68 -6.70 -2.98
C VAL A 79 -3.91 -5.81 -3.02
N ASN A 80 -4.82 -6.04 -2.09
CA ASN A 80 -6.02 -5.22 -1.95
C ASN A 80 -5.66 -3.85 -1.36
N LEU A 81 -6.20 -2.78 -1.94
CA LEU A 81 -5.91 -1.42 -1.54
C LEU A 81 -7.18 -0.68 -1.14
N GLU A 82 -7.09 0.09 -0.07
CA GLU A 82 -8.16 0.98 0.36
C GLU A 82 -7.53 2.24 0.95
N ARG A 83 -7.94 3.43 0.45
CA ARG A 83 -7.51 4.71 1.02
C ARG A 83 -8.29 4.99 2.30
N ALA A 84 -7.69 5.77 3.20
CA ALA A 84 -8.40 6.24 4.39
C ALA A 84 -9.54 7.17 3.97
N LEU A 85 -10.65 7.11 4.71
CA LEU A 85 -11.76 8.03 4.50
C LEU A 85 -11.33 9.43 4.93
N ARG A 86 -11.69 10.42 4.13
CA ARG A 86 -11.43 11.84 4.42
C ARG A 86 -12.69 12.51 4.89
N GLN A 87 -12.49 13.50 5.74
CA GLN A 87 -13.58 14.32 6.24
C GLN A 87 -13.67 15.63 5.48
#